data_129a8ecd01a1e213ee972641d69e06af
#
_entry.id   129a8ecd01a1e213ee972641d69e06af
#
_cell.length_a   1.000
_cell.length_b   1.000
_cell.length_c   1.000
_cell.angle_alpha   90.00
_cell.angle_beta   90.00
_cell.angle_gamma   90.00
#
_symmetry.space_group_name_H-M   'P 1'
#
loop_
_entity.id
_entity.type
_entity.pdbx_description
1 polymer ?
#
loop_
_entity_poly.entity_id
_entity_poly.type
_entity_poly.pdbx_seq_one_letter_code
_entity_poly.pdbx_strand_id
1 'polypeptide(L)'
;MSNRARTTLRRRVFAALLVVLAGGGAAGLAIGSDHQDTPFVELNPKSDLTDVYAFPGSGPGRIVLAMDTRAFLTPAQAQDPAQASFDHNLLYQFKIDNNGDAKEDRVIQVTFTGEGSSQQVEVRGPLAPPVQGAMQNEVADVT
;
A
#
# COMPACT_ATOMS: atom_id res chain seq x y z
N MET A 1 20.68 -14.94 -54.12
CA MET A 1 19.68 -15.29 -53.09
C MET A 1 18.29 -15.02 -53.62
N SER A 2 17.43 -16.04 -53.70
CA SER A 2 16.11 -15.93 -54.30
C SER A 2 15.17 -15.07 -53.47
N ASN A 3 14.22 -14.41 -54.11
CA ASN A 3 13.22 -13.55 -53.41
C ASN A 3 12.45 -14.30 -52.31
N ARG A 4 12.29 -15.61 -52.42
CA ARG A 4 11.65 -16.47 -51.42
C ARG A 4 12.43 -16.53 -50.08
N ALA A 5 13.78 -16.56 -50.13
CA ALA A 5 14.62 -16.61 -48.95
C ALA A 5 14.58 -15.29 -48.13
N ARG A 6 14.49 -14.16 -48.85
CA ARG A 6 14.37 -12.83 -48.20
C ARG A 6 13.01 -12.64 -47.52
N THR A 7 11.94 -13.17 -48.09
CA THR A 7 10.59 -13.05 -47.53
C THR A 7 10.41 -13.92 -46.26
N THR A 8 10.98 -15.13 -46.26
CA THR A 8 10.95 -16.00 -45.06
C THR A 8 11.81 -15.48 -43.92
N LEU A 9 12.96 -14.89 -44.22
CA LEU A 9 13.80 -14.28 -43.18
C LEU A 9 13.12 -13.07 -42.54
N ARG A 10 12.52 -12.18 -43.32
CA ARG A 10 11.75 -11.03 -42.81
C ARG A 10 10.57 -11.45 -41.92
N ARG A 11 9.81 -12.48 -42.33
CA ARG A 11 8.69 -13.02 -41.52
C ARG A 11 9.17 -13.60 -40.17
N ARG A 12 10.31 -14.29 -40.15
CA ARG A 12 10.88 -14.87 -38.91
C ARG A 12 11.41 -13.79 -37.96
N VAL A 13 12.03 -12.74 -38.51
CA VAL A 13 12.49 -11.60 -37.70
C VAL A 13 11.31 -10.82 -37.14
N PHE A 14 10.24 -10.60 -37.92
CA PHE A 14 9.03 -9.96 -37.41
C PHE A 14 8.32 -10.79 -36.33
N ALA A 15 8.24 -12.11 -36.53
CA ALA A 15 7.65 -13.01 -35.51
C ALA A 15 8.48 -13.05 -34.20
N ALA A 16 9.82 -13.07 -34.33
CA ALA A 16 10.70 -13.02 -33.15
C ALA A 16 10.62 -11.67 -32.43
N LEU A 17 10.51 -10.55 -33.14
CA LEU A 17 10.34 -9.22 -32.56
C LEU A 17 9.00 -9.08 -31.85
N LEU A 18 7.92 -9.65 -32.39
CA LEU A 18 6.59 -9.64 -31.79
C LEU A 18 6.53 -10.47 -30.51
N VAL A 19 7.24 -11.60 -30.42
CA VAL A 19 7.35 -12.43 -29.23
C VAL A 19 8.15 -11.73 -28.14
N VAL A 20 9.23 -11.01 -28.48
CA VAL A 20 10.02 -10.22 -27.51
C VAL A 20 9.22 -9.04 -26.99
N LEU A 21 8.44 -8.35 -27.81
CA LEU A 21 7.57 -7.26 -27.39
C LEU A 21 6.40 -7.76 -26.52
N ALA A 22 5.82 -8.92 -26.85
CA ALA A 22 4.75 -9.52 -26.04
C ALA A 22 5.29 -10.07 -24.70
N GLY A 23 6.48 -10.66 -24.69
CA GLY A 23 7.14 -11.14 -23.48
C GLY A 23 7.62 -10.02 -22.57
N GLY A 24 8.14 -8.93 -23.13
CA GLY A 24 8.56 -7.74 -22.39
C GLY A 24 7.37 -6.97 -21.78
N GLY A 25 6.24 -6.91 -22.50
CA GLY A 25 5.01 -6.29 -22.00
C GLY A 25 4.36 -7.10 -20.88
N ALA A 26 4.39 -8.43 -20.94
CA ALA A 26 3.85 -9.28 -19.89
C ALA A 26 4.73 -9.26 -18.62
N ALA A 27 6.04 -9.14 -18.75
CA ALA A 27 6.95 -8.97 -17.60
C ALA A 27 6.77 -7.61 -16.93
N GLY A 28 6.46 -6.54 -17.69
CA GLY A 28 6.15 -5.22 -17.14
C GLY A 28 4.81 -5.14 -16.41
N LEU A 29 3.85 -6.00 -16.75
CA LEU A 29 2.55 -6.10 -16.06
C LEU A 29 2.58 -6.99 -14.82
N ALA A 30 3.68 -7.74 -14.61
CA ALA A 30 3.86 -8.59 -13.42
C ALA A 30 4.57 -7.87 -12.27
N ILE A 31 4.99 -6.60 -12.45
CA ILE A 31 5.45 -5.73 -11.36
C ILE A 31 4.21 -5.07 -10.75
N GLY A 32 3.34 -5.86 -10.21
CA GLY A 32 2.19 -5.39 -9.46
C GLY A 32 2.41 -5.67 -7.98
N SER A 33 2.32 -4.63 -7.17
CA SER A 33 2.33 -4.68 -5.72
C SER A 33 3.60 -5.33 -5.15
N ASP A 34 4.62 -4.51 -4.99
CA ASP A 34 5.85 -4.89 -4.29
C ASP A 34 5.58 -4.83 -2.79
N HIS A 35 5.49 -6.00 -2.17
CA HIS A 35 5.38 -6.11 -0.72
C HIS A 35 6.77 -6.51 -0.18
N GLN A 36 7.17 -5.90 0.92
CA GLN A 36 8.45 -6.20 1.57
C GLN A 36 9.69 -5.78 0.74
N ASP A 37 9.61 -4.62 0.13
CA ASP A 37 10.64 -4.08 -0.77
C ASP A 37 11.90 -3.54 -0.07
N THR A 38 11.95 -3.51 1.24
CA THR A 38 13.12 -3.08 1.99
C THR A 38 13.50 -4.06 3.10
N PRO A 39 14.80 -4.18 3.46
CA PRO A 39 15.23 -5.02 4.57
C PRO A 39 14.56 -4.67 5.91
N PHE A 40 14.16 -3.40 6.09
CA PHE A 40 13.43 -2.97 7.28
C PHE A 40 12.04 -3.59 7.34
N VAL A 41 11.30 -3.57 6.23
CA VAL A 41 9.95 -4.12 6.13
C VAL A 41 9.96 -5.65 6.22
N GLU A 42 10.96 -6.31 5.61
CA GLU A 42 11.15 -7.77 5.77
C GLU A 42 11.29 -8.19 7.22
N LEU A 43 12.05 -7.41 8.01
CA LEU A 43 12.26 -7.68 9.44
C LEU A 43 11.08 -7.22 10.31
N ASN A 44 10.29 -6.30 9.82
CA ASN A 44 9.14 -5.69 10.52
C ASN A 44 7.88 -5.70 9.64
N PRO A 45 7.34 -6.86 9.30
CA PRO A 45 6.24 -6.96 8.33
C PRO A 45 4.96 -6.24 8.75
N LYS A 46 4.78 -5.93 10.03
CA LYS A 46 3.64 -5.13 10.52
C LYS A 46 3.73 -3.64 10.14
N SER A 47 4.91 -3.16 9.72
CA SER A 47 5.13 -1.81 9.20
C SER A 47 4.90 -1.68 7.69
N ASP A 48 4.64 -2.80 7.02
CA ASP A 48 4.37 -2.84 5.59
C ASP A 48 2.96 -2.32 5.30
N LEU A 49 2.87 -1.17 4.63
CA LEU A 49 1.62 -0.62 4.12
C LEU A 49 1.39 -1.17 2.73
N THR A 50 0.44 -2.09 2.61
CA THR A 50 0.20 -2.79 1.35
C THR A 50 -0.77 -2.06 0.45
N ASP A 51 -1.86 -1.56 1.01
CA ASP A 51 -2.90 -0.87 0.24
C ASP A 51 -3.55 0.26 1.04
N VAL A 52 -3.96 1.32 0.33
CA VAL A 52 -4.73 2.42 0.87
C VAL A 52 -5.91 2.71 -0.03
N TYR A 53 -7.11 2.75 0.53
CA TYR A 53 -8.34 2.98 -0.19
C TYR A 53 -9.09 4.19 0.35
N ALA A 54 -9.74 4.94 -0.56
CA ALA A 54 -10.69 5.99 -0.23
C ALA A 54 -11.91 5.86 -1.15
N PHE A 55 -13.09 5.69 -0.59
CA PHE A 55 -14.32 5.54 -1.35
C PHE A 55 -15.54 6.11 -0.63
N PRO A 56 -16.64 6.42 -1.34
CA PRO A 56 -17.86 6.94 -0.72
C PRO A 56 -18.44 5.96 0.31
N GLY A 57 -18.83 6.49 1.46
CA GLY A 57 -19.54 5.74 2.48
C GLY A 57 -21.02 5.54 2.14
N SER A 58 -21.73 4.76 2.95
CA SER A 58 -23.15 4.42 2.75
C SER A 58 -24.13 5.59 2.98
N GLY A 59 -23.67 6.71 3.52
CA GLY A 59 -24.48 7.90 3.75
C GLY A 59 -23.97 9.12 2.97
N PRO A 60 -24.80 10.14 2.73
CA PRO A 60 -24.40 11.34 2.04
C PRO A 60 -23.29 12.08 2.81
N GLY A 61 -22.28 12.55 2.08
CA GLY A 61 -21.14 13.28 2.65
C GLY A 61 -20.20 12.44 3.50
N ARG A 62 -20.28 11.12 3.44
CA ARG A 62 -19.36 10.21 4.13
C ARG A 62 -18.34 9.62 3.18
N ILE A 63 -17.12 9.45 3.67
CA ILE A 63 -16.03 8.76 3.00
C ILE A 63 -15.54 7.62 3.92
N VAL A 64 -15.15 6.52 3.33
CA VAL A 64 -14.46 5.44 4.00
C VAL A 64 -13.00 5.52 3.60
N LEU A 65 -12.12 5.46 4.58
CA LEU A 65 -10.69 5.29 4.41
C LEU A 65 -10.33 3.92 4.94
N ALA A 66 -9.60 3.14 4.16
CA ALA A 66 -9.08 1.84 4.57
C ALA A 66 -7.58 1.79 4.29
N MET A 67 -6.85 1.12 5.16
CA MET A 67 -5.41 0.92 5.07
C MET A 67 -5.12 -0.53 5.46
N ASP A 68 -4.48 -1.24 4.57
CA ASP A 68 -4.03 -2.60 4.83
C ASP A 68 -2.54 -2.60 5.19
N THR A 69 -2.21 -3.37 6.20
CA THR A 69 -0.83 -3.53 6.65
C THR A 69 -0.50 -5.01 6.73
N ARG A 70 0.77 -5.35 6.55
CA ARG A 70 1.29 -6.69 6.61
C ARG A 70 0.72 -7.60 5.52
N ALA A 71 1.38 -7.66 4.37
CA ALA A 71 1.01 -8.54 3.28
C ALA A 71 1.09 -10.03 3.67
N PHE A 72 0.11 -10.78 3.14
CA PHE A 72 0.03 -12.24 3.11
C PHE A 72 0.26 -12.96 4.43
N LEU A 73 -0.75 -12.89 5.28
CA LEU A 73 -0.85 -13.83 6.39
C LEU A 73 -1.24 -15.21 5.87
N THR A 74 -0.42 -16.22 6.15
CA THR A 74 -0.84 -17.60 5.95
C THR A 74 -2.03 -17.93 6.87
N PRO A 75 -2.85 -18.95 6.56
CA PRO A 75 -3.94 -19.36 7.43
C PRO A 75 -3.52 -19.65 8.88
N ALA A 76 -2.33 -20.19 9.08
CA ALA A 76 -1.79 -20.44 10.43
C ALA A 76 -1.43 -19.14 11.16
N GLN A 77 -0.82 -18.17 10.46
CA GLN A 77 -0.49 -16.86 11.02
C GLN A 77 -1.74 -16.03 11.33
N ALA A 78 -2.78 -16.12 10.49
CA ALA A 78 -4.05 -15.43 10.73
C ALA A 78 -4.81 -15.96 11.96
N GLN A 79 -4.55 -17.20 12.36
CA GLN A 79 -5.12 -17.80 13.57
C GLN A 79 -4.29 -17.52 14.84
N ASP A 80 -3.07 -17.02 14.69
CA ASP A 80 -2.24 -16.61 15.81
C ASP A 80 -2.52 -15.13 16.14
N PRO A 81 -3.16 -14.82 17.28
CA PRO A 81 -3.50 -13.44 17.62
C PRO A 81 -2.29 -12.51 17.70
N ALA A 82 -1.12 -13.00 18.10
CA ALA A 82 0.11 -12.21 18.13
C ALA A 82 0.61 -11.85 16.73
N GLN A 83 0.42 -12.76 15.79
CA GLN A 83 0.76 -12.55 14.37
C GLN A 83 -0.25 -11.64 13.67
N ALA A 84 -1.53 -11.78 13.96
CA ALA A 84 -2.62 -11.03 13.33
C ALA A 84 -2.85 -9.63 13.96
N SER A 85 -2.14 -9.27 15.02
CA SER A 85 -2.26 -7.96 15.68
C SER A 85 -1.43 -6.88 14.97
N PHE A 86 -1.85 -5.62 15.11
CA PHE A 86 -1.06 -4.46 14.71
C PHE A 86 0.14 -4.26 15.65
N ASP A 87 1.15 -3.51 15.17
CA ASP A 87 2.30 -3.17 16.01
C ASP A 87 1.95 -1.98 16.93
N HIS A 88 2.10 -2.18 18.23
CA HIS A 88 1.82 -1.17 19.23
C HIS A 88 2.89 -0.06 19.31
N ASN A 89 4.02 -0.22 18.62
CA ASN A 89 5.07 0.80 18.53
C ASN A 89 4.91 1.69 17.30
N LEU A 90 3.95 1.41 16.42
CA LEU A 90 3.74 2.16 15.20
C LEU A 90 2.56 3.14 15.32
N LEU A 91 2.75 4.31 14.73
CA LEU A 91 1.71 5.29 14.49
C LEU A 91 1.25 5.16 13.04
N TYR A 92 0.02 4.69 12.84
CA TYR A 92 -0.62 4.62 11.53
C TYR A 92 -1.37 5.93 11.26
N GLN A 93 -1.21 6.51 10.06
CA GLN A 93 -1.79 7.81 9.77
C GLN A 93 -2.42 7.87 8.38
N PHE A 94 -3.62 8.46 8.31
CA PHE A 94 -4.15 9.02 7.07
C PHE A 94 -3.83 10.51 7.04
N LYS A 95 -3.07 10.94 6.06
CA LYS A 95 -2.76 12.33 5.77
C LYS A 95 -3.63 12.79 4.63
N ILE A 96 -4.43 13.82 4.87
CA ILE A 96 -5.48 14.29 3.95
C ILE A 96 -5.12 15.69 3.52
N ASP A 97 -4.87 15.87 2.24
CA ASP A 97 -4.73 17.16 1.57
C ASP A 97 -6.09 17.54 0.96
N ASN A 98 -6.68 18.62 1.43
CA ASN A 98 -7.99 19.11 0.97
C ASN A 98 -7.90 20.21 -0.07
N ASN A 99 -6.72 20.82 -0.25
CA ASN A 99 -6.52 21.97 -1.10
C ASN A 99 -5.65 21.71 -2.34
N GLY A 100 -4.95 20.56 -2.39
CA GLY A 100 -4.14 20.12 -3.52
C GLY A 100 -2.73 20.71 -3.53
N ASP A 101 -2.20 21.13 -2.37
CA ASP A 101 -0.84 21.70 -2.27
C ASP A 101 0.22 20.65 -1.88
N ALA A 102 -0.15 19.37 -1.82
CA ALA A 102 0.67 18.22 -1.44
C ALA A 102 1.15 18.27 0.03
N LYS A 103 0.43 18.97 0.88
CA LYS A 103 0.60 18.96 2.33
C LYS A 103 -0.70 18.59 3.01
N GLU A 104 -0.60 17.88 4.11
CA GLU A 104 -1.78 17.48 4.85
C GLU A 104 -2.45 18.65 5.59
N ASP A 105 -3.74 18.87 5.34
CA ASP A 105 -4.60 19.80 6.10
C ASP A 105 -5.24 19.11 7.31
N ARG A 106 -5.41 17.79 7.21
CA ARG A 106 -5.99 16.95 8.25
C ARG A 106 -5.21 15.64 8.38
N VAL A 107 -5.15 15.16 9.61
CA VAL A 107 -4.62 13.83 9.91
C VAL A 107 -5.60 13.04 10.76
N ILE A 108 -5.69 11.76 10.48
CA ILE A 108 -6.32 10.76 11.35
C ILE A 108 -5.21 9.83 11.80
N GLN A 109 -5.03 9.70 13.09
CA GLN A 109 -3.99 8.86 13.69
C GLN A 109 -4.61 7.67 14.39
N VAL A 110 -4.00 6.53 14.21
CA VAL A 110 -4.42 5.26 14.81
C VAL A 110 -3.23 4.65 15.51
N THR A 111 -3.39 4.38 16.80
CA THR A 111 -2.41 3.67 17.62
C THR A 111 -3.06 2.45 18.27
N PHE A 112 -2.23 1.49 18.60
CA PHE A 112 -2.67 0.25 19.23
C PHE A 112 -1.95 0.05 20.55
N THR A 113 -2.66 -0.50 21.55
CA THR A 113 -2.09 -0.89 22.84
C THR A 113 -2.45 -2.33 23.14
N GLY A 114 -1.61 -3.03 23.87
CA GLY A 114 -1.77 -4.46 24.11
C GLY A 114 -1.42 -5.32 22.89
N GLU A 115 -1.67 -6.61 23.01
CA GLU A 115 -1.32 -7.60 21.97
C GLU A 115 -2.43 -8.64 21.80
N GLY A 116 -2.42 -9.29 20.63
CA GLY A 116 -3.32 -10.38 20.31
C GLY A 116 -4.79 -9.98 20.42
N SER A 117 -5.61 -10.87 21.00
CA SER A 117 -7.05 -10.68 21.15
C SER A 117 -7.45 -9.60 22.17
N SER A 118 -6.51 -9.11 22.97
CA SER A 118 -6.73 -8.03 23.92
C SER A 118 -6.27 -6.66 23.41
N GLN A 119 -5.83 -6.59 22.15
CA GLN A 119 -5.40 -5.34 21.54
C GLN A 119 -6.53 -4.31 21.49
N GLN A 120 -6.23 -3.09 21.87
CA GLN A 120 -7.14 -1.95 21.82
C GLN A 120 -6.65 -0.95 20.78
N VAL A 121 -7.58 -0.29 20.12
CA VAL A 121 -7.33 0.75 19.14
C VAL A 121 -7.73 2.10 19.68
N GLU A 122 -6.87 3.10 19.45
CA GLU A 122 -7.17 4.50 19.72
C GLU A 122 -7.11 5.26 18.41
N VAL A 123 -8.15 6.06 18.12
CA VAL A 123 -8.26 6.86 16.90
C VAL A 123 -8.38 8.33 17.29
N ARG A 124 -7.49 9.16 16.74
CA ARG A 124 -7.49 10.62 16.94
C ARG A 124 -7.70 11.32 15.60
N GLY A 125 -8.51 12.35 15.58
CA GLY A 125 -8.80 13.15 14.39
C GLY A 125 -10.17 12.88 13.76
N PRO A 126 -10.44 13.51 12.58
CA PRO A 126 -9.52 14.31 11.75
C PRO A 126 -9.19 15.69 12.36
N LEU A 127 -7.92 15.98 12.54
CA LEU A 127 -7.42 17.21 13.13
C LEU A 127 -6.38 17.87 12.23
N ALA A 128 -6.21 19.19 12.36
CA ALA A 128 -5.08 19.86 11.72
C ALA A 128 -3.78 19.40 12.39
N PRO A 129 -2.75 19.01 11.62
CA PRO A 129 -1.47 18.67 12.21
C PRO A 129 -0.80 19.93 12.79
N PRO A 130 -0.03 19.83 13.86
CA PRO A 130 0.70 20.96 14.41
C PRO A 130 1.75 21.52 13.44
N VAL A 131 2.31 20.67 12.58
CA VAL A 131 3.26 21.05 11.52
C VAL A 131 2.93 20.26 10.26
N GLN A 132 2.54 20.95 9.19
CA GLN A 132 2.29 20.30 7.89
C GLN A 132 3.58 19.73 7.29
N GLY A 133 3.48 18.58 6.64
CA GLY A 133 4.60 17.90 5.99
C GLY A 133 5.55 17.17 6.92
N ALA A 134 5.34 17.18 8.22
CA ALA A 134 6.16 16.41 9.17
C ALA A 134 5.85 14.91 9.10
N MET A 135 6.87 14.09 9.21
CA MET A 135 6.69 12.63 9.22
C MET A 135 6.07 12.13 10.52
N GLN A 136 6.35 12.81 11.62
CA GLN A 136 5.84 12.48 12.95
C GLN A 136 5.14 13.70 13.54
N ASN A 137 3.82 13.70 13.51
CA ASN A 137 2.99 14.69 14.16
C ASN A 137 2.04 13.96 15.11
N GLU A 138 2.35 13.91 16.38
CA GLU A 138 1.34 13.52 17.37
C GLU A 138 0.30 14.63 17.47
N VAL A 139 -0.95 14.33 17.14
CA VAL A 139 -2.05 15.22 17.43
C VAL A 139 -2.51 15.00 18.86
N ALA A 140 -2.65 16.10 19.61
CA ALA A 140 -3.14 16.03 20.99
C ALA A 140 -4.57 15.46 21.05
N ASP A 141 -4.92 14.85 22.16
CA ASP A 141 -6.28 14.42 22.40
C ASP A 141 -7.23 15.61 22.31
N VAL A 142 -8.30 15.45 21.54
CA VAL A 142 -9.44 16.33 21.59
C VAL A 142 -10.37 15.76 22.66
N THR A 143 -10.28 16.32 23.84
CA THR A 143 -11.29 16.12 24.90
C THR A 143 -12.58 16.82 24.51
#